data_b97451d47ec35bedb72c702da58db7e9
#
_entry.id   b97451d47ec35bedb72c702da58db7e9
#
_cell.length_a   1.000
_cell.length_b   1.000
_cell.length_c   1.000
_cell.angle_alpha   90.00
_cell.angle_beta   90.00
_cell.angle_gamma   90.00
#
_symmetry.space_group_name_H-M   'P 1'
#
loop_
_entity.id
_entity.type
_entity.pdbx_description
1 polymer ?
#
loop_
_entity_poly.entity_id
_entity_poly.type
_entity_poly.pdbx_seq_one_letter_code
_entity_poly.pdbx_strand_id
1 'polypeptide(L)'
;MTGLLRPQDLKQIASDAEIAKMDDELKHRKRTDQLKEELLEAFMAREIQPEAIDRINRAVRIAAEQGRQRLEVLTFPSSYCSDGGRRINIADPEWPSTLNGFAKKAYEFFQKELRPLGYKLSAEIVSWPDGLPGDVALYLKW
;
A
#
# COMPACT_ATOMS: atom_id res chain seq x y z
N MET A 1 -35.24 40.34 -28.76
CA MET A 1 -34.04 40.64 -28.01
C MET A 1 -33.68 39.51 -27.11
N THR A 2 -32.47 39.13 -27.18
CA THR A 2 -31.99 37.86 -26.64
C THR A 2 -30.92 38.08 -25.61
N GLY A 3 -30.97 38.88 -24.71
CA GLY A 3 -29.85 39.08 -23.81
C GLY A 3 -30.09 38.66 -22.37
N LEU A 4 -31.36 38.60 -21.95
CA LEU A 4 -31.64 38.33 -20.56
C LEU A 4 -32.05 36.89 -20.33
N LEU A 5 -31.39 36.27 -19.37
CA LEU A 5 -31.73 34.92 -18.93
C LEU A 5 -32.97 34.94 -18.05
N ARG A 6 -33.86 33.99 -18.24
CA ARG A 6 -35.03 33.79 -17.40
C ARG A 6 -34.67 32.98 -16.17
N PRO A 7 -35.40 33.09 -15.04
CA PRO A 7 -35.18 32.21 -13.89
C PRO A 7 -35.21 30.72 -14.22
N GLN A 8 -36.05 30.34 -15.19
CA GLN A 8 -36.09 28.94 -15.67
C GLN A 8 -34.81 28.53 -16.35
N ASP A 9 -34.18 29.41 -17.12
CA ASP A 9 -32.91 29.17 -17.78
C ASP A 9 -31.78 29.01 -16.74
N LEU A 10 -31.80 29.81 -15.68
CA LEU A 10 -30.83 29.71 -14.58
C LEU A 10 -30.95 28.41 -13.83
N LYS A 11 -32.17 27.94 -13.59
CA LYS A 11 -32.40 26.63 -12.96
C LYS A 11 -31.86 25.49 -13.82
N GLN A 12 -32.06 25.57 -15.12
CA GLN A 12 -31.56 24.58 -16.07
C GLN A 12 -30.04 24.57 -16.10
N ILE A 13 -29.42 25.75 -16.14
CA ILE A 13 -27.96 25.88 -16.10
C ILE A 13 -27.39 25.27 -14.82
N ALA A 14 -28.00 25.56 -13.67
CA ALA A 14 -27.56 25.00 -12.40
C ALA A 14 -27.69 23.47 -12.35
N SER A 15 -28.81 22.94 -12.86
CA SER A 15 -29.04 21.49 -12.94
C SER A 15 -28.03 20.81 -13.86
N ASP A 16 -27.75 21.37 -15.03
CA ASP A 16 -26.76 20.83 -15.97
C ASP A 16 -25.35 20.87 -15.38
N ALA A 17 -25.02 21.93 -14.64
CA ALA A 17 -23.71 22.01 -13.96
C ALA A 17 -23.56 20.96 -12.87
N GLU A 18 -24.61 20.67 -12.10
CA GLU A 18 -24.60 19.62 -11.08
C GLU A 18 -24.42 18.23 -11.71
N ILE A 19 -25.13 17.95 -12.80
CA ILE A 19 -25.02 16.68 -13.52
C ILE A 19 -23.60 16.50 -14.05
N ALA A 20 -23.03 17.53 -14.67
CA ALA A 20 -21.65 17.48 -15.17
C ALA A 20 -20.65 17.22 -14.07
N LYS A 21 -20.83 17.84 -12.90
CA LYS A 21 -19.97 17.63 -11.73
C LYS A 21 -20.07 16.21 -11.20
N MET A 22 -21.27 15.66 -11.11
CA MET A 22 -21.49 14.27 -10.70
C MET A 22 -20.83 13.29 -11.67
N ASP A 23 -20.95 13.53 -12.99
CA ASP A 23 -20.30 12.69 -14.00
C ASP A 23 -18.78 12.70 -13.85
N ASP A 24 -18.18 13.86 -13.62
CA ASP A 24 -16.74 14.00 -13.41
C ASP A 24 -16.29 13.26 -12.14
N GLU A 25 -17.05 13.37 -11.06
CA GLU A 25 -16.78 12.66 -9.81
C GLU A 25 -16.84 11.14 -9.99
N LEU A 26 -17.83 10.63 -10.73
CA LEU A 26 -17.97 9.22 -11.04
C LEU A 26 -16.81 8.70 -11.90
N LYS A 27 -16.41 9.47 -12.91
CA LYS A 27 -15.26 9.13 -13.75
C LYS A 27 -13.98 9.08 -12.93
N HIS A 28 -13.80 10.04 -12.04
CA HIS A 28 -12.64 10.09 -11.15
C HIS A 28 -12.59 8.86 -10.23
N ARG A 29 -13.71 8.49 -9.63
CA ARG A 29 -13.82 7.29 -8.78
C ARG A 29 -13.50 6.02 -9.55
N LYS A 30 -14.03 5.86 -10.77
CA LYS A 30 -13.75 4.71 -11.62
C LYS A 30 -12.26 4.59 -11.93
N ARG A 31 -11.60 5.69 -12.26
CA ARG A 31 -10.15 5.71 -12.51
C ARG A 31 -9.35 5.34 -11.28
N THR A 32 -9.73 5.86 -10.11
CA THR A 32 -9.07 5.58 -8.84
C THR A 32 -9.21 4.12 -8.45
N ASP A 33 -10.42 3.56 -8.57
CA ASP A 33 -10.70 2.16 -8.27
C ASP A 33 -9.97 1.22 -9.22
N GLN A 34 -9.92 1.56 -10.50
CA GLN A 34 -9.18 0.81 -11.50
C GLN A 34 -7.69 0.79 -11.20
N LEU A 35 -7.12 1.93 -10.82
CA LEU A 35 -5.71 2.04 -10.44
C LEU A 35 -5.41 1.20 -9.21
N LYS A 36 -6.27 1.22 -8.19
CA LYS A 36 -6.11 0.39 -6.99
C LYS A 36 -6.13 -1.09 -7.33
N GLU A 37 -7.02 -1.51 -8.20
CA GLU A 37 -7.12 -2.89 -8.67
C GLU A 37 -5.87 -3.32 -9.43
N GLU A 38 -5.37 -2.48 -10.34
CA GLU A 38 -4.15 -2.73 -11.07
C GLU A 38 -2.92 -2.84 -10.15
N LEU A 39 -2.82 -1.99 -9.15
CA LEU A 39 -1.75 -2.04 -8.15
C LEU A 39 -1.80 -3.32 -7.32
N LEU A 40 -3.00 -3.75 -6.92
CA LEU A 40 -3.19 -4.99 -6.20
C LEU A 40 -2.78 -6.20 -7.05
N GLU A 41 -3.24 -6.26 -8.31
CA GLU A 41 -2.87 -7.31 -9.24
C GLU A 41 -1.36 -7.38 -9.46
N ALA A 42 -0.72 -6.23 -9.67
CA ALA A 42 0.73 -6.15 -9.83
C ALA A 42 1.46 -6.65 -8.58
N PHE A 43 0.98 -6.30 -7.39
CA PHE A 43 1.56 -6.76 -6.13
C PHE A 43 1.42 -8.28 -5.96
N MET A 44 0.24 -8.82 -6.28
CA MET A 44 0.00 -10.27 -6.18
C MET A 44 0.85 -11.07 -7.16
N ALA A 45 1.16 -10.52 -8.32
CA ALA A 45 1.94 -11.17 -9.37
C ALA A 45 3.45 -10.94 -9.26
N ARG A 46 3.89 -9.96 -8.46
CA ARG A 46 5.30 -9.58 -8.36
C ARG A 46 6.15 -10.72 -7.79
N GLU A 47 7.29 -10.94 -8.39
CA GLU A 47 8.25 -11.96 -7.98
C GLU A 47 9.51 -11.35 -7.36
N ILE A 48 10.19 -12.10 -6.52
CA ILE A 48 11.50 -11.71 -5.98
C ILE A 48 12.51 -11.71 -7.14
N GLN A 49 13.19 -10.58 -7.32
CA GLN A 49 14.20 -10.45 -8.37
C GLN A 49 15.51 -11.13 -7.96
N PRO A 50 16.28 -11.67 -8.93
CA PRO A 50 17.57 -12.29 -8.62
C PRO A 50 18.56 -11.36 -7.92
N GLU A 51 18.45 -10.06 -8.14
CA GLU A 51 19.31 -9.02 -7.57
C GLU A 51 18.93 -8.66 -6.12
N ALA A 52 17.89 -9.27 -5.57
CA ALA A 52 17.37 -8.91 -4.25
C ALA A 52 18.44 -9.09 -3.15
N ILE A 53 19.25 -10.14 -3.21
CA ILE A 53 20.33 -10.38 -2.24
C ILE A 53 21.34 -9.23 -2.26
N ASP A 54 21.79 -8.82 -3.43
CA ASP A 54 22.77 -7.74 -3.57
C ASP A 54 22.21 -6.40 -3.10
N ARG A 55 20.94 -6.13 -3.40
CA ARG A 55 20.26 -4.91 -2.95
C ARG A 55 20.13 -4.88 -1.44
N ILE A 56 19.74 -5.98 -0.82
CA ILE A 56 19.60 -6.10 0.63
C ILE A 56 20.95 -5.92 1.30
N ASN A 57 21.98 -6.60 0.83
CA ASN A 57 23.35 -6.49 1.37
C ASN A 57 23.84 -5.04 1.33
N ARG A 58 23.60 -4.35 0.22
CA ARG A 58 24.01 -2.97 0.05
C ARG A 58 23.25 -2.04 1.00
N ALA A 59 21.94 -2.21 1.09
CA ALA A 59 21.08 -1.38 1.95
C ALA A 59 21.36 -1.62 3.44
N VAL A 60 21.57 -2.86 3.84
CA VAL A 60 21.93 -3.22 5.22
C VAL A 60 23.28 -2.62 5.61
N ARG A 61 24.27 -2.70 4.71
CA ARG A 61 25.59 -2.10 4.95
C ARG A 61 25.48 -0.60 5.20
N ILE A 62 24.74 0.12 4.35
CA ILE A 62 24.54 1.57 4.48
C ILE A 62 23.84 1.87 5.81
N ALA A 63 22.79 1.13 6.14
CA ALA A 63 22.07 1.32 7.41
C ALA A 63 22.96 1.08 8.63
N ALA A 64 23.77 0.04 8.60
CA ALA A 64 24.71 -0.29 9.66
C ALA A 64 25.78 0.81 9.81
N GLU A 65 26.32 1.32 8.71
CA GLU A 65 27.27 2.44 8.71
C GLU A 65 26.66 3.71 9.33
N GLN A 66 25.35 3.88 9.21
CA GLN A 66 24.60 4.98 9.82
C GLN A 66 24.22 4.74 11.29
N GLY A 67 24.64 3.61 11.87
CA GLY A 67 24.31 3.26 13.24
C GLY A 67 22.91 2.70 13.44
N ARG A 68 22.22 2.34 12.37
CA ARG A 68 20.87 1.76 12.43
C ARG A 68 20.94 0.27 12.72
N GLN A 69 19.90 -0.26 13.34
CA GLN A 69 19.76 -1.68 13.65
C GLN A 69 18.54 -2.30 12.93
N ARG A 70 17.89 -1.55 12.06
CA ARG A 70 16.79 -2.02 11.25
C ARG A 70 16.73 -1.30 9.90
N LEU A 71 16.12 -1.96 8.94
CA LEU A 71 15.93 -1.43 7.59
C LEU A 71 14.51 -1.74 7.14
N GLU A 72 13.80 -0.72 6.67
CA GLU A 72 12.51 -0.92 6.00
C GLU A 72 12.75 -1.54 4.63
N VAL A 73 12.18 -2.73 4.40
CA VAL A 73 12.40 -3.48 3.16
C VAL A 73 11.18 -3.53 2.24
N LEU A 74 9.99 -3.29 2.76
CA LEU A 74 8.76 -3.32 1.98
C LEU A 74 7.67 -2.51 2.68
N THR A 75 6.87 -1.79 1.91
CA THR A 75 5.68 -1.09 2.38
C THR A 75 4.51 -1.43 1.46
N PHE A 76 3.34 -1.72 2.02
CA PHE A 76 2.15 -2.04 1.26
C PHE A 76 0.89 -1.73 2.08
N PRO A 77 -0.27 -1.53 1.42
CA PRO A 77 -1.53 -1.30 2.14
C PRO A 77 -1.93 -2.48 3.02
N SER A 78 -2.43 -2.20 4.23
CA SER A 78 -2.89 -3.25 5.15
C SER A 78 -4.04 -4.09 4.56
N SER A 79 -4.80 -3.52 3.62
CA SER A 79 -5.86 -4.24 2.90
C SER A 79 -5.35 -5.42 2.07
N TYR A 80 -4.05 -5.48 1.79
CA TYR A 80 -3.44 -6.61 1.10
C TYR A 80 -3.25 -7.83 2.01
N CYS A 81 -3.32 -7.63 3.33
CA CYS A 81 -3.33 -8.74 4.28
C CYS A 81 -4.71 -9.41 4.29
N SER A 82 -4.76 -10.71 4.58
CA SER A 82 -6.02 -11.46 4.62
C SER A 82 -6.99 -10.98 5.71
N ASP A 83 -6.47 -10.35 6.77
CA ASP A 83 -7.23 -9.83 7.91
C ASP A 83 -7.25 -8.30 7.98
N GLY A 84 -6.84 -7.60 6.93
CA GLY A 84 -6.76 -6.14 6.92
C GLY A 84 -5.67 -5.56 7.82
N GLY A 85 -4.67 -6.34 8.21
CA GLY A 85 -3.57 -5.89 9.06
C GLY A 85 -3.86 -6.00 10.57
N ARG A 86 -4.94 -6.66 10.96
CA ARG A 86 -5.35 -6.76 12.37
C ARG A 86 -4.28 -7.43 13.24
N ARG A 87 -3.73 -8.57 12.81
CA ARG A 87 -2.71 -9.29 13.57
C ARG A 87 -1.41 -8.52 13.68
N ILE A 88 -1.05 -7.79 12.63
CA ILE A 88 0.11 -6.90 12.67
C ILE A 88 -0.11 -5.79 13.70
N ASN A 89 -1.30 -5.20 13.71
CA ASN A 89 -1.64 -4.10 14.62
C ASN A 89 -1.56 -4.49 16.09
N ILE A 90 -1.95 -5.72 16.44
CA ILE A 90 -1.91 -6.22 17.82
C ILE A 90 -0.62 -6.97 18.16
N ALA A 91 0.37 -6.94 17.28
CA ALA A 91 1.64 -7.66 17.44
C ALA A 91 1.46 -9.17 17.68
N ASP A 92 0.49 -9.79 17.01
CA ASP A 92 0.24 -11.22 17.08
C ASP A 92 1.40 -11.98 16.40
N PRO A 93 2.00 -13.00 17.04
CA PRO A 93 3.09 -13.79 16.44
C PRO A 93 2.71 -14.48 15.13
N GLU A 94 1.41 -14.71 14.89
CA GLU A 94 0.89 -15.35 13.68
C GLU A 94 0.67 -14.37 12.52
N TRP A 95 1.13 -13.13 12.65
CA TRP A 95 0.99 -12.13 11.59
C TRP A 95 1.51 -12.58 10.21
N PRO A 96 2.58 -13.39 10.09
CA PRO A 96 3.05 -13.83 8.77
C PRO A 96 2.02 -14.63 7.99
N SER A 97 1.09 -15.32 8.66
CA SER A 97 0.04 -16.09 8.00
C SER A 97 -0.98 -15.22 7.26
N THR A 98 -1.00 -13.91 7.52
CA THR A 98 -1.92 -12.96 6.89
C THR A 98 -1.37 -12.35 5.61
N LEU A 99 -0.10 -12.58 5.30
CA LEU A 99 0.57 -11.99 4.15
C LEU A 99 0.14 -12.66 2.84
N ASN A 100 -0.01 -11.84 1.81
CA ASN A 100 -0.40 -12.26 0.46
C ASN A 100 0.55 -11.68 -0.58
N GLY A 101 0.56 -12.27 -1.78
CA GLY A 101 1.29 -11.75 -2.91
C GLY A 101 2.78 -11.56 -2.64
N PHE A 102 3.31 -10.41 -3.03
CA PHE A 102 4.73 -10.10 -2.88
C PHE A 102 5.20 -10.12 -1.41
N ALA A 103 4.36 -9.69 -0.47
CA ALA A 103 4.69 -9.73 0.95
C ALA A 103 4.91 -11.16 1.46
N LYS A 104 4.07 -12.10 1.02
CA LYS A 104 4.23 -13.51 1.33
C LYS A 104 5.52 -14.07 0.75
N LYS A 105 5.82 -13.74 -0.50
CA LYS A 105 7.06 -14.15 -1.17
C LYS A 105 8.30 -13.56 -0.47
N ALA A 106 8.22 -12.30 -0.06
CA ALA A 106 9.29 -11.66 0.69
C ALA A 106 9.53 -12.34 2.05
N TYR A 107 8.46 -12.72 2.74
CA TYR A 107 8.56 -13.46 3.99
C TYR A 107 9.20 -14.84 3.78
N GLU A 108 8.79 -15.58 2.77
CA GLU A 108 9.38 -16.88 2.43
C GLU A 108 10.87 -16.74 2.08
N PHE A 109 11.23 -15.71 1.33
CA PHE A 109 12.62 -15.38 1.03
C PHE A 109 13.42 -15.09 2.31
N PHE A 110 12.86 -14.31 3.22
CA PHE A 110 13.48 -14.04 4.52
C PHE A 110 13.73 -15.34 5.31
N GLN A 111 12.72 -16.20 5.39
CA GLN A 111 12.84 -17.47 6.12
C GLN A 111 13.94 -18.35 5.58
N LYS A 112 14.11 -18.38 4.27
CA LYS A 112 15.08 -19.22 3.58
C LYS A 112 16.50 -18.64 3.61
N GLU A 113 16.63 -17.35 3.31
CA GLU A 113 17.94 -16.74 3.01
C GLU A 113 18.50 -15.89 4.16
N LEU A 114 17.66 -15.24 4.94
CA LEU A 114 18.09 -14.24 5.92
C LEU A 114 18.00 -14.74 7.36
N ARG A 115 16.96 -15.46 7.70
CA ARG A 115 16.77 -15.96 9.07
C ARG A 115 17.91 -16.87 9.53
N PRO A 116 18.44 -17.76 8.70
CA PRO A 116 19.59 -18.61 9.11
C PRO A 116 20.84 -17.79 9.44
N LEU A 117 20.97 -16.57 8.93
CA LEU A 117 22.09 -15.69 9.21
C LEU A 117 21.92 -14.88 10.51
N GLY A 118 20.76 -14.99 11.16
CA GLY A 118 20.49 -14.28 12.42
C GLY A 118 19.61 -13.04 12.28
N TYR A 119 19.15 -12.71 11.08
CA TYR A 119 18.22 -11.58 10.89
C TYR A 119 16.85 -11.91 11.45
N LYS A 120 16.13 -10.83 11.85
CA LYS A 120 14.74 -10.90 12.29
C LYS A 120 13.89 -10.02 11.37
N LEU A 121 12.63 -10.41 11.18
CA LEU A 121 11.66 -9.63 10.42
C LEU A 121 10.52 -9.22 11.33
N SER A 122 10.12 -7.95 11.24
CA SER A 122 8.95 -7.44 11.96
C SER A 122 8.05 -6.66 11.00
N ALA A 123 6.77 -6.57 11.35
CA ALA A 123 5.79 -5.78 10.62
C ALA A 123 5.16 -4.76 11.55
N GLU A 124 4.94 -3.54 11.03
CA GLU A 124 4.33 -2.45 11.78
C GLU A 124 3.33 -1.70 10.90
N ILE A 125 2.25 -1.22 11.50
CA ILE A 125 1.37 -0.24 10.85
C ILE A 125 2.06 1.12 10.94
N VAL A 126 2.26 1.79 9.82
CA VAL A 126 3.02 3.05 9.75
C VAL A 126 2.17 4.25 9.38
N SER A 127 0.90 4.06 9.06
CA SER A 127 -0.05 5.15 8.80
C SER A 127 -1.44 4.80 9.32
N TRP A 128 -2.21 5.82 9.67
CA TRP A 128 -3.52 5.67 10.31
C TRP A 128 -4.54 6.64 9.69
N PRO A 129 -4.91 6.46 8.40
CA PRO A 129 -5.94 7.31 7.81
C PRO A 129 -7.27 7.12 8.54
N ASP A 130 -7.88 8.21 8.99
CA ASP A 130 -9.14 8.21 9.76
C ASP A 130 -9.13 7.30 10.99
N GLY A 131 -7.95 7.08 11.60
CA GLY A 131 -7.80 6.23 12.77
C GLY A 131 -7.80 4.73 12.50
N LEU A 132 -7.83 4.32 11.24
CA LEU A 132 -7.77 2.93 10.82
C LEU A 132 -6.39 2.56 10.29
N PRO A 133 -5.97 1.27 10.35
CA PRO A 133 -4.71 0.86 9.77
C PRO A 133 -4.62 1.21 8.28
N GLY A 134 -3.55 1.92 7.91
CA GLY A 134 -3.24 2.29 6.54
C GLY A 134 -2.18 1.36 5.95
N ASP A 135 -0.93 1.84 5.87
CA ASP A 135 0.17 1.06 5.32
C ASP A 135 0.87 0.20 6.35
N VAL A 136 1.33 -0.95 5.91
CA VAL A 136 2.19 -1.87 6.65
C VAL A 136 3.62 -1.70 6.14
N ALA A 137 4.59 -1.64 7.05
CA ALA A 137 6.00 -1.71 6.71
C ALA A 137 6.62 -2.98 7.30
N LEU A 138 7.42 -3.68 6.49
CA LEU A 138 8.24 -4.79 6.95
C LEU A 138 9.65 -4.29 7.22
N TYR A 139 10.19 -4.62 8.37
CA TYR A 139 11.53 -4.23 8.80
C TYR A 139 12.41 -5.46 8.98
N LEU A 140 13.58 -5.40 8.38
CA LEU A 140 14.66 -6.35 8.64
C LEU A 140 15.48 -5.81 9.81
N LYS A 141 15.70 -6.64 10.82
CA LYS A 141 16.43 -6.29 12.05
C LYS A 141 17.65 -7.19 12.24
N TRP A 142 18.64 -6.63 12.88
CA TRP A 142 19.87 -7.35 13.24
C TRP A 142 20.44 -6.94 14.58
#